data_66e9f438eb9e873cb825102e9e64b7cc
#
_entry.id   66e9f438eb9e873cb825102e9e64b7cc
#
_cell.length_a   1.000
_cell.length_b   1.000
_cell.length_c   1.000
_cell.angle_alpha   90.00
_cell.angle_beta   90.00
_cell.angle_gamma   90.00
#
_symmetry.space_group_name_H-M   'P 1'
#
loop_
_entity.id
_entity.type
_entity.pdbx_description
1 polymer ?
#
loop_
_entity_poly.entity_id
_entity_poly.type
_entity_poly.pdbx_seq_one_letter_code
_entity_poly.pdbx_strand_id
1 'polypeptide(L)'
;MPDDEGEALFRAAVDICRSPVEGPIVEIGSYCGRSTIWLGAAAQGAGRVVVTVDHHRGSEETQEGWEHHDPEVMDQRINKMDTLPFLRRALWDAELEDTVIAVVGASPRVATLWDK
;
A
#
# COMPACT_ATOMS: atom_id res chain seq x y z
N MET A 1 6.69 -10.04 -3.67
CA MET A 1 7.03 -10.26 -2.25
C MET A 1 6.80 -11.73 -1.91
N PRO A 2 7.81 -12.43 -1.43
CA PRO A 2 7.64 -13.80 -0.97
C PRO A 2 6.71 -13.91 0.24
N ASP A 3 6.04 -15.04 0.40
CA ASP A 3 5.05 -15.22 1.48
C ASP A 3 5.66 -15.16 2.87
N ASP A 4 6.90 -15.60 3.04
CA ASP A 4 7.58 -15.52 4.34
C ASP A 4 7.86 -14.08 4.76
N GLU A 5 8.14 -13.18 3.81
CA GLU A 5 8.26 -11.75 4.08
C GLU A 5 6.92 -11.16 4.50
N GLY A 6 5.84 -11.58 3.83
CA GLY A 6 4.49 -11.16 4.18
C GLY A 6 4.09 -11.60 5.58
N GLU A 7 4.39 -12.84 5.94
CA GLU A 7 4.13 -13.34 7.30
C GLU A 7 4.91 -12.57 8.35
N ALA A 8 6.19 -12.26 8.08
CA ALA A 8 7.00 -11.48 9.00
C ALA A 8 6.42 -10.08 9.21
N LEU A 9 5.99 -9.45 8.12
CA LEU A 9 5.35 -8.14 8.17
C LEU A 9 4.05 -8.19 8.97
N PHE A 10 3.23 -9.19 8.73
CA PHE A 10 1.98 -9.42 9.46
C PHE A 10 2.23 -9.55 10.96
N ARG A 11 3.20 -10.38 11.36
CA ARG A 11 3.54 -10.59 12.78
C ARG A 11 4.03 -9.31 13.42
N ALA A 12 4.89 -8.56 12.74
CA ALA A 12 5.37 -7.28 13.25
C ALA A 12 4.21 -6.30 13.45
N ALA A 13 3.28 -6.25 12.51
CA ALA A 13 2.10 -5.39 12.62
C ALA A 13 1.18 -5.81 13.76
N VAL A 14 0.95 -7.11 13.96
CA VAL A 14 0.18 -7.64 15.09
C VAL A 14 0.81 -7.22 16.41
N ASP A 15 2.13 -7.35 16.53
CA ASP A 15 2.83 -6.99 17.76
C ASP A 15 2.68 -5.50 18.07
N ILE A 16 2.79 -4.64 17.07
CA ILE A 16 2.60 -3.20 17.23
C ILE A 16 1.17 -2.88 17.64
N CYS A 17 0.19 -3.54 17.05
CA CYS A 17 -1.21 -3.32 17.38
C CYS A 17 -1.57 -3.73 18.81
N ARG A 18 -0.81 -4.65 19.38
CA ARG A 18 -0.97 -5.08 20.79
C ARG A 18 -0.19 -4.22 21.76
N SER A 19 0.71 -3.38 21.28
CA SER A 19 1.53 -2.50 22.10
C SER A 19 0.74 -1.25 22.51
N PRO A 20 1.27 -0.43 23.45
CA PRO A 20 0.61 0.83 23.79
C PRO A 20 0.68 1.90 22.68
N VAL A 21 1.40 1.66 21.60
CA VAL A 21 1.49 2.61 20.49
C VAL A 21 0.12 2.78 19.84
N GLU A 22 -0.32 4.00 19.71
CA GLU A 22 -1.62 4.35 19.12
C GLU A 22 -1.48 4.92 17.71
N GLY A 23 -2.59 5.04 17.02
CA GLY A 23 -2.67 5.61 15.68
C GLY A 23 -2.71 4.56 14.59
N PRO A 24 -2.81 5.00 13.34
CA PRO A 24 -2.86 4.09 12.20
C PRO A 24 -1.49 3.50 11.90
N ILE A 25 -1.49 2.36 11.19
CA ILE A 25 -0.29 1.88 10.52
C ILE A 25 -0.16 2.71 9.24
N VAL A 26 1.02 3.26 8.99
CA VAL A 26 1.26 4.06 7.79
C VAL A 26 2.22 3.31 6.88
N GLU A 27 1.82 3.13 5.63
CA GLU A 27 2.64 2.52 4.60
C GLU A 27 2.94 3.55 3.51
N ILE A 28 4.20 3.65 3.12
CA ILE A 28 4.61 4.47 1.99
C ILE A 28 4.99 3.54 0.84
N GLY A 29 4.30 3.67 -0.28
CA GLY A 29 4.53 2.82 -1.43
C GLY A 29 3.65 1.58 -1.45
N SER A 30 2.38 1.72 -1.80
CA SER A 30 1.42 0.61 -1.85
C SER A 30 1.64 -0.30 -3.04
N TYR A 31 2.06 0.25 -4.16
CA TYR A 31 2.13 -0.41 -5.45
C TYR A 31 0.78 -1.11 -5.76
N CYS A 32 0.78 -2.41 -6.00
CA CYS A 32 -0.44 -3.18 -6.27
C CYS A 32 -1.08 -3.76 -5.01
N GLY A 33 -0.55 -3.43 -3.82
CA GLY A 33 -1.18 -3.78 -2.54
C GLY A 33 -0.72 -5.06 -1.88
N ARG A 34 0.38 -5.66 -2.33
CA ARG A 34 0.83 -6.94 -1.80
C ARG A 34 1.21 -6.87 -0.31
N SER A 35 2.03 -5.89 0.07
CA SER A 35 2.34 -5.67 1.49
C SER A 35 1.14 -5.08 2.23
N THR A 36 0.35 -4.27 1.55
CA THR A 36 -0.83 -3.62 2.13
C THR A 36 -1.83 -4.62 2.68
N ILE A 37 -2.07 -5.74 1.99
CA ILE A 37 -3.02 -6.74 2.47
C ILE A 37 -2.54 -7.46 3.73
N TRP A 38 -1.23 -7.67 3.89
CA TRP A 38 -0.68 -8.24 5.13
C TRP A 38 -0.85 -7.27 6.30
N LEU A 39 -0.54 -5.98 6.09
CA LEU A 39 -0.74 -4.95 7.11
C LEU A 39 -2.22 -4.77 7.43
N GLY A 40 -3.06 -4.76 6.40
CA GLY A 40 -4.50 -4.62 6.57
C GLY A 40 -5.12 -5.75 7.36
N ALA A 41 -4.70 -6.99 7.11
CA ALA A 41 -5.19 -8.14 7.85
C ALA A 41 -4.86 -8.02 9.34
N ALA A 42 -3.64 -7.58 9.67
CA ALA A 42 -3.23 -7.37 11.06
C ALA A 42 -4.05 -6.27 11.72
N ALA A 43 -4.22 -5.14 11.04
CA ALA A 43 -4.98 -4.01 11.55
C ALA A 43 -6.45 -4.35 11.75
N GLN A 44 -7.05 -5.06 10.79
CA GLN A 44 -8.46 -5.47 10.86
C GLN A 44 -8.72 -6.32 12.10
N GLY A 45 -7.84 -7.27 12.40
CA GLY A 45 -7.97 -8.11 13.58
C GLY A 45 -7.85 -7.35 14.89
N ALA A 46 -7.20 -6.20 14.89
CA ALA A 46 -6.99 -5.35 16.06
C ALA A 46 -7.96 -4.15 16.13
N GLY A 47 -8.86 -4.01 15.16
CA GLY A 47 -9.77 -2.86 15.09
C GLY A 47 -9.06 -1.55 14.75
N ARG A 48 -7.93 -1.62 14.07
CA ARG A 48 -7.15 -0.44 13.63
C ARG A 48 -7.25 -0.26 12.13
N VAL A 49 -6.70 0.84 11.63
CA VAL A 49 -6.67 1.15 10.20
C VAL A 49 -5.24 1.25 9.69
N VAL A 50 -5.08 1.04 8.39
CA VAL A 50 -3.85 1.30 7.65
C VAL A 50 -4.10 2.50 6.75
N VAL A 51 -3.16 3.44 6.75
CA VAL A 51 -3.14 4.52 5.76
C VAL A 51 -1.98 4.22 4.82
N THR A 52 -2.28 3.94 3.56
CA THR A 52 -1.26 3.63 2.57
C THR A 52 -1.17 4.76 1.55
N VAL A 53 0.05 5.23 1.31
CA VAL A 53 0.31 6.41 0.48
C VAL A 53 1.10 6.00 -0.75
N ASP A 54 0.59 6.32 -1.93
CA ASP A 54 1.31 6.09 -3.18
C ASP A 54 0.71 6.98 -4.26
N HIS A 55 1.53 7.48 -5.16
CA HIS A 55 1.01 8.19 -6.33
C HIS A 55 0.56 7.24 -7.44
N HIS A 56 0.93 5.97 -7.37
CA HIS A 56 0.57 4.89 -8.30
C HIS A 56 1.08 5.08 -9.74
N ARG A 57 2.15 5.87 -9.89
CA ARG A 57 2.81 6.09 -11.18
C ARG A 57 4.14 5.35 -11.31
N GLY A 58 4.48 4.55 -10.29
CA GLY A 58 5.71 3.79 -10.24
C GLY A 58 6.92 4.63 -9.82
N SER A 59 8.02 3.94 -9.57
CA SER A 59 9.32 4.58 -9.32
C SER A 59 10.09 4.66 -10.64
N GLU A 60 11.26 5.30 -10.60
CA GLU A 60 12.11 5.39 -11.79
C GLU A 60 12.44 4.01 -12.35
N GLU A 61 12.72 3.05 -11.50
CA GLU A 61 13.12 1.70 -11.91
C GLU A 61 11.98 0.87 -12.50
N THR A 62 10.71 1.31 -12.37
CA THR A 62 9.55 0.62 -12.93
C THR A 62 9.04 1.26 -14.21
N GLN A 63 9.66 2.33 -14.69
CA GLN A 63 9.26 2.99 -15.94
C GLN A 63 9.65 2.18 -17.17
N GLU A 64 9.07 2.52 -18.31
CA GLU A 64 9.37 1.87 -19.58
C GLU A 64 10.85 1.89 -19.87
N GLY A 65 11.40 0.73 -20.28
CA GLY A 65 12.83 0.57 -20.56
C GLY A 65 13.67 0.14 -19.37
N TRP A 66 13.12 0.12 -18.18
CA TRP A 66 13.82 -0.33 -16.99
C TRP A 66 13.49 -1.80 -16.68
N GLU A 67 14.34 -2.45 -15.89
CA GLU A 67 14.28 -3.87 -15.59
C GLU A 67 12.96 -4.30 -14.94
N HIS A 68 12.38 -3.44 -14.12
CA HIS A 68 11.14 -3.75 -13.37
C HIS A 68 9.87 -3.21 -14.03
N HIS A 69 9.96 -2.85 -15.30
CA HIS A 69 8.80 -2.39 -16.05
C HIS A 69 7.79 -3.53 -16.26
N ASP A 70 6.54 -3.28 -15.96
CA ASP A 70 5.44 -4.21 -16.19
C ASP A 70 4.37 -3.54 -17.06
N PRO A 71 4.19 -3.97 -18.31
CA PRO A 71 3.19 -3.38 -19.21
C PRO A 71 1.75 -3.51 -18.72
N GLU A 72 1.45 -4.50 -17.90
CA GLU A 72 0.08 -4.73 -17.40
C GLU A 72 -0.43 -3.58 -16.52
N VAL A 73 0.47 -2.86 -15.87
CA VAL A 73 0.09 -1.74 -15.01
C VAL A 73 0.08 -0.39 -15.72
N MET A 74 0.27 -0.37 -17.04
CA MET A 74 0.28 0.87 -17.82
C MET A 74 -1.13 1.30 -18.21
N ASP A 75 -1.42 2.58 -18.03
CA ASP A 75 -2.60 3.20 -18.59
C ASP A 75 -2.25 3.72 -19.99
N GLN A 76 -2.77 3.05 -21.00
CA GLN A 76 -2.39 3.33 -22.39
C GLN A 76 -2.88 4.68 -22.90
N ARG A 77 -3.92 5.22 -22.29
CA ARG A 77 -4.45 6.52 -22.72
C ARG A 77 -3.49 7.66 -22.41
N ILE A 78 -2.73 7.56 -21.36
CA ILE A 78 -1.78 8.59 -20.92
C ILE A 78 -0.33 8.13 -20.96
N ASN A 79 -0.08 6.88 -21.34
CA ASN A 79 1.23 6.24 -21.38
C ASN A 79 2.00 6.37 -20.06
N LYS A 80 1.30 6.16 -18.95
CA LYS A 80 1.83 6.23 -17.59
C LYS A 80 1.41 4.99 -16.82
N MET A 81 2.18 4.59 -15.83
CA MET A 81 1.77 3.55 -14.91
C MET A 81 0.57 4.00 -14.11
N ASP A 82 -0.31 3.05 -13.81
CA ASP A 82 -1.40 3.25 -12.88
C ASP A 82 -1.63 1.96 -12.10
N THR A 83 -1.12 1.91 -10.89
CA THR A 83 -1.27 0.73 -10.04
C THR A 83 -2.50 0.82 -9.11
N LEU A 84 -3.19 1.95 -9.08
CA LEU A 84 -4.35 2.14 -8.21
C LEU A 84 -5.46 1.12 -8.44
N PRO A 85 -5.86 0.79 -9.68
CA PRO A 85 -6.90 -0.22 -9.89
C PRO A 85 -6.54 -1.58 -9.31
N PHE A 86 -5.26 -1.95 -9.34
CA PHE A 86 -4.77 -3.21 -8.78
C PHE A 86 -4.84 -3.19 -7.26
N LEU A 87 -4.47 -2.08 -6.62
CA LEU A 87 -4.62 -1.92 -5.18
C LEU A 87 -6.09 -2.03 -4.78
N ARG A 88 -6.97 -1.34 -5.48
CA ARG A 88 -8.41 -1.37 -5.19
C ARG A 88 -8.96 -2.79 -5.29
N ARG A 89 -8.55 -3.53 -6.31
CA ARG A 89 -8.98 -4.92 -6.50
C ARG A 89 -8.46 -5.81 -5.38
N ALA A 90 -7.20 -5.64 -4.99
CA ALA A 90 -6.61 -6.41 -3.91
C ALA A 90 -7.37 -6.19 -2.59
N LEU A 91 -7.70 -4.93 -2.28
CA LEU A 91 -8.45 -4.60 -1.06
C LEU A 91 -9.87 -5.16 -1.10
N TRP A 92 -10.52 -5.11 -2.23
CA TRP A 92 -11.84 -5.71 -2.40
C TRP A 92 -11.79 -7.22 -2.19
N ASP A 93 -10.88 -7.90 -2.87
CA ASP A 93 -10.75 -9.36 -2.81
C ASP A 93 -10.40 -9.83 -1.40
N ALA A 94 -9.63 -9.06 -0.64
CA ALA A 94 -9.23 -9.37 0.73
C ALA A 94 -10.22 -8.86 1.79
N GLU A 95 -11.31 -8.21 1.37
CA GLU A 95 -12.30 -7.62 2.27
C GLU A 95 -11.71 -6.61 3.26
N LEU A 96 -10.83 -5.75 2.76
CA LEU A 96 -10.10 -4.76 3.56
C LEU A 96 -10.44 -3.31 3.22
N GLU A 97 -11.48 -3.06 2.43
CA GLU A 97 -11.82 -1.69 2.03
C GLU A 97 -12.17 -0.77 3.19
N ASP A 98 -12.73 -1.33 4.28
CA ASP A 98 -13.06 -0.52 5.46
C ASP A 98 -11.88 -0.34 6.41
N THR A 99 -10.81 -1.10 6.22
CA THR A 99 -9.64 -1.08 7.10
C THR A 99 -8.51 -0.24 6.52
N VAL A 100 -8.37 -0.23 5.20
CA VAL A 100 -7.26 0.44 4.51
C VAL A 100 -7.77 1.71 3.83
N ILE A 101 -7.14 2.83 4.18
CA ILE A 101 -7.41 4.12 3.56
C ILE A 101 -6.27 4.40 2.59
N ALA A 102 -6.60 4.50 1.31
CA ALA A 102 -5.60 4.79 0.27
C ALA A 102 -5.55 6.29 0.02
N VAL A 103 -4.37 6.87 0.18
CA VAL A 103 -4.10 8.27 -0.14
C VAL A 103 -3.28 8.30 -1.42
N VAL A 104 -3.85 8.84 -2.48
CA VAL A 104 -3.21 8.89 -3.79
C VAL A 104 -2.47 10.21 -3.93
N GLY A 105 -1.15 10.13 -3.92
CA GLY A 105 -0.30 11.30 -4.04
C GLY A 105 1.15 10.94 -3.77
N ALA A 106 2.06 11.83 -4.14
CA ALA A 106 3.48 11.66 -3.86
C ALA A 106 3.71 11.81 -2.35
N SER A 107 4.48 10.91 -1.76
CA SER A 107 4.69 10.89 -0.32
C SER A 107 5.25 12.20 0.26
N PRO A 108 6.19 12.90 -0.40
CA PRO A 108 6.64 14.19 0.11
C PRO A 108 5.53 15.24 0.16
N ARG A 109 4.62 15.19 -0.79
CA ARG A 109 3.48 16.12 -0.84
C ARG A 109 2.47 15.82 0.25
N VAL A 110 2.16 14.54 0.45
CA VAL A 110 1.26 14.11 1.53
C VAL A 110 1.85 14.45 2.88
N ALA A 111 3.16 14.30 3.06
CA ALA A 111 3.84 14.62 4.31
C ALA A 111 3.65 16.07 4.73
N THR A 112 3.51 17.00 3.77
CA THR A 112 3.29 18.42 4.09
C THR A 112 1.94 18.67 4.78
N LEU A 113 1.00 17.74 4.63
CA LEU A 113 -0.34 17.82 5.21
C LEU A 113 -0.49 16.98 6.48
N TRP A 114 0.52 16.17 6.76
CA TRP A 114 0.51 15.32 7.95
C TRP A 114 0.78 16.19 9.18
N ASP A 115 0.31 15.80 10.30
CA ASP A 115 0.59 16.52 11.55
C ASP A 115 0.01 17.94 11.58
N LYS A 116 -1.17 18.10 11.06
CA LYS A 116 -1.91 19.37 11.11
C LYS A 116 -3.05 19.31 12.12
#